data_fa000562822f62083fd5186b0e899970
#
_entry.id   fa000562822f62083fd5186b0e899970
#
_cell.length_a   1.000
_cell.length_b   1.000
_cell.length_c   1.000
_cell.angle_alpha   90.00
_cell.angle_beta   90.00
_cell.angle_gamma   90.00
#
_symmetry.space_group_name_H-M   'P 1'
#
loop_
_entity.id
_entity.type
_entity.pdbx_description
1 polymer ?
#
loop_
_entity_poly.entity_id
_entity_poly.type
_entity_poly.pdbx_seq_one_letter_code
_entity_poly.pdbx_strand_id
1 'polypeptide(L)'
;MIEEKVKYYLDEKSRFVIENYNWAEPFSNFFPGIGGKWGIPLWLYYVNRAQCISSMGIRDKDNAIMEFFPFNKACQLASNQGFRTFLKIDDEFLYEPFRQTKEKEITQTMKISTGELKLSDHNNSLGIRVNIEYFPLVNLPVAGLVRKVSIKNQGKKSLKLEIIDGLPHILPFGMNQHCIKFIARHIEAMMRVDTIDGTPFFRLKQVPLDIPHVQKIEGGNFYFTFQPDQNAFLKDNYAIDPSLIFGISGGFETPWMFANNSVEKILTFKQMNENKTPCAFTLMHQKIDKGQEIIFYSFIGNSSSEEKLRDFKQKVLNENFVIKKREENKKIIDEIENNILTVSSDKNFDGYCDQTFLDNVMRGGLPAVFKTNETKNIFYLYSRKHGDIERDYNHFVLEQTYLSQGNSHFRDVNQNRRNDVWFNPEIEDRNIIMFFNLIQTDGFNP
;
A
#
# COMPACT_ATOMS: atom_id res chain seq x y z
N MET A 1 16.62 25.54 14.05
CA MET A 1 16.74 24.75 15.31
C MET A 1 16.07 23.37 15.29
N ILE A 2 15.36 22.98 14.23
CA ILE A 2 14.76 21.64 14.05
C ILE A 2 15.64 20.79 13.13
N GLU A 3 16.43 21.38 12.26
CA GLU A 3 17.28 20.71 11.25
C GLU A 3 18.41 19.85 11.85
N GLU A 4 18.88 20.11 13.05
CA GLU A 4 19.97 19.35 13.68
C GLU A 4 19.62 17.89 14.06
N LYS A 5 18.36 17.48 13.90
CA LYS A 5 17.89 16.14 14.32
C LYS A 5 17.60 15.16 13.20
N VAL A 6 17.47 15.62 11.96
CA VAL A 6 17.21 14.74 10.82
C VAL A 6 18.53 14.30 10.20
N LYS A 7 18.70 12.99 10.00
CA LYS A 7 19.87 12.43 9.32
C LYS A 7 19.45 11.58 8.14
N TYR A 8 20.21 11.70 7.06
CA TYR A 8 20.02 10.97 5.82
C TYR A 8 21.29 10.19 5.50
N TYR A 9 21.16 8.89 5.24
CA TYR A 9 22.29 8.06 4.83
C TYR A 9 21.83 6.77 4.14
N LEU A 10 22.73 6.10 3.42
CA LEU A 10 22.55 4.72 2.98
C LEU A 10 23.13 3.78 4.04
N ASP A 11 22.34 2.80 4.46
CA ASP A 11 22.84 1.76 5.38
C ASP A 11 23.67 0.69 4.63
N GLU A 12 24.21 -0.27 5.35
CA GLU A 12 25.04 -1.36 4.81
C GLU A 12 24.34 -2.20 3.72
N LYS A 13 22.99 -2.17 3.68
CA LYS A 13 22.16 -2.85 2.68
C LYS A 13 21.70 -1.91 1.56
N SER A 14 22.34 -0.77 1.41
CA SER A 14 22.00 0.28 0.44
C SER A 14 20.56 0.80 0.54
N ARG A 15 19.94 0.73 1.72
CA ARG A 15 18.63 1.31 1.96
C ARG A 15 18.78 2.78 2.35
N PHE A 16 17.93 3.63 1.80
CA PHE A 16 17.88 5.04 2.20
C PHE A 16 17.21 5.17 3.57
N VAL A 17 17.97 5.69 4.53
CA VAL A 17 17.54 5.84 5.93
C VAL A 17 17.33 7.30 6.26
N ILE A 18 16.21 7.60 6.90
CA ILE A 18 15.89 8.93 7.43
C ILE A 18 15.59 8.78 8.91
N GLU A 19 16.49 9.29 9.75
CA GLU A 19 16.23 9.39 11.19
C GLU A 19 15.36 10.62 11.47
N ASN A 20 14.38 10.49 12.36
CA ASN A 20 13.39 11.53 12.68
C ASN A 20 12.61 12.02 11.44
N TYR A 21 12.20 11.11 10.58
CA TYR A 21 11.63 11.37 9.26
C TYR A 21 10.38 12.27 9.27
N ASN A 22 9.61 12.30 10.36
CA ASN A 22 8.43 13.17 10.49
C ASN A 22 8.83 14.68 10.58
N TRP A 23 10.10 14.97 10.82
CA TRP A 23 10.67 16.32 10.84
C TRP A 23 11.48 16.64 9.59
N ALA A 24 11.70 15.69 8.71
CA ALA A 24 12.37 15.88 7.44
C ALA A 24 11.52 16.74 6.50
N GLU A 25 12.18 17.37 5.51
CA GLU A 25 11.47 18.04 4.43
C GLU A 25 10.43 17.11 3.82
N PRO A 26 9.21 17.59 3.51
CA PRO A 26 8.16 16.75 2.95
C PRO A 26 8.57 16.21 1.59
N PHE A 27 8.42 14.90 1.40
CA PHE A 27 8.53 14.28 0.09
C PHE A 27 7.51 13.15 -0.05
N SER A 28 7.29 12.77 -1.30
CA SER A 28 6.41 11.66 -1.66
C SER A 28 6.96 10.90 -2.85
N ASN A 29 6.55 9.65 -2.98
CA ASN A 29 6.82 8.87 -4.18
C ASN A 29 5.79 7.75 -4.34
N PHE A 30 5.71 7.17 -5.53
CA PHE A 30 5.03 5.91 -5.76
C PHE A 30 5.95 4.74 -5.40
N PHE A 31 5.40 3.83 -4.65
CA PHE A 31 6.06 2.56 -4.37
C PHE A 31 5.82 1.60 -5.55
N PRO A 32 6.77 0.77 -5.99
CA PRO A 32 6.64 -0.01 -7.23
C PRO A 32 5.47 -0.98 -7.24
N GLY A 33 4.85 -1.48 -6.35
CA GLY A 33 3.61 -2.29 -6.36
C GLY A 33 3.46 -3.24 -7.57
N ILE A 34 4.56 -3.82 -8.06
CA ILE A 34 4.58 -4.76 -9.18
C ILE A 34 3.97 -6.07 -8.70
N GLY A 35 2.91 -6.54 -9.37
CA GLY A 35 2.25 -7.78 -9.02
C GLY A 35 3.00 -9.06 -9.45
N GLY A 36 4.11 -8.91 -10.20
CA GLY A 36 4.77 -10.02 -10.88
C GLY A 36 4.01 -10.47 -12.14
N LYS A 37 4.52 -11.50 -12.82
CA LYS A 37 3.92 -11.99 -14.06
C LYS A 37 2.52 -12.57 -13.87
N TRP A 38 2.26 -13.18 -12.73
CA TRP A 38 1.02 -13.91 -12.43
C TRP A 38 0.25 -13.30 -11.25
N GLY A 39 0.40 -12.01 -11.05
CA GLY A 39 -0.28 -11.28 -9.99
C GLY A 39 -0.93 -10.01 -10.47
N ILE A 40 -1.74 -9.43 -9.60
CA ILE A 40 -2.44 -8.17 -9.85
C ILE A 40 -1.64 -7.04 -9.18
N PRO A 41 -1.25 -6.00 -9.93
CA PRO A 41 -0.46 -4.90 -9.39
C PRO A 41 -1.30 -3.97 -8.51
N LEU A 42 -0.61 -3.24 -7.63
CA LEU A 42 -1.13 -2.11 -6.87
C LEU A 42 -0.43 -0.82 -7.29
N TRP A 43 -1.12 0.29 -7.22
CA TRP A 43 -0.46 1.57 -7.05
C TRP A 43 -0.45 1.94 -5.57
N LEU A 44 0.69 2.40 -5.10
CA LEU A 44 0.96 2.74 -3.71
C LEU A 44 1.65 4.09 -3.68
N TYR A 45 1.05 5.06 -3.00
CA TYR A 45 1.61 6.40 -2.84
C TYR A 45 1.93 6.64 -1.38
N TYR A 46 3.15 7.06 -1.10
CA TYR A 46 3.61 7.32 0.25
C TYR A 46 4.22 8.69 0.42
N VAL A 47 4.17 9.18 1.65
CA VAL A 47 4.78 10.42 2.11
C VAL A 47 5.62 10.13 3.35
N ASN A 48 6.58 11.00 3.67
CA ASN A 48 7.38 10.84 4.89
C ASN A 48 6.66 11.41 6.13
N ARG A 49 5.42 11.01 6.36
CA ARG A 49 4.64 11.41 7.53
C ARG A 49 3.91 10.21 8.13
N ALA A 50 3.81 10.18 9.45
CA ALA A 50 3.09 9.14 10.19
C ALA A 50 3.49 7.72 9.73
N GLN A 51 2.56 6.86 9.37
CA GLN A 51 2.85 5.50 8.88
C GLN A 51 3.02 5.43 7.35
N CYS A 52 3.32 6.53 6.73
CA CYS A 52 3.78 6.74 5.37
C CYS A 52 2.78 6.47 4.24
N ILE A 53 2.13 5.32 4.17
CA ILE A 53 1.18 5.02 3.09
C ILE A 53 -0.01 5.98 3.21
N SER A 54 -0.15 6.86 2.24
CA SER A 54 -1.20 7.89 2.22
C SER A 54 -2.34 7.55 1.28
N SER A 55 -2.06 6.76 0.23
CA SER A 55 -3.06 6.37 -0.75
C SER A 55 -2.66 5.06 -1.41
N MET A 56 -3.63 4.24 -1.79
CA MET A 56 -3.39 3.01 -2.53
C MET A 56 -4.65 2.54 -3.26
N GLY A 57 -4.45 1.73 -4.28
CA GLY A 57 -5.55 1.12 -5.01
C GLY A 57 -5.06 0.24 -6.15
N ILE A 58 -6.02 -0.16 -6.98
CA ILE A 58 -5.80 -0.91 -8.21
C ILE A 58 -6.11 -0.01 -9.41
N ARG A 59 -5.60 -0.34 -10.58
CA ARG A 59 -5.83 0.31 -11.84
C ARG A 59 -5.52 1.81 -11.86
N ASP A 60 -6.36 2.64 -11.25
CA ASP A 60 -6.29 4.11 -11.26
C ASP A 60 -6.89 4.71 -9.98
N LYS A 61 -6.96 6.04 -9.92
CA LYS A 61 -7.55 6.74 -8.77
C LYS A 61 -9.03 6.47 -8.55
N ASP A 62 -9.75 6.06 -9.59
CA ASP A 62 -11.18 5.71 -9.52
C ASP A 62 -11.42 4.32 -8.93
N ASN A 63 -10.35 3.56 -8.71
CA ASN A 63 -10.36 2.25 -8.08
C ASN A 63 -9.49 2.23 -6.80
N ALA A 64 -9.57 3.32 -6.05
CA ALA A 64 -8.82 3.47 -4.82
C ALA A 64 -9.37 2.61 -3.67
N ILE A 65 -8.48 2.07 -2.87
CA ILE A 65 -8.75 1.45 -1.56
C ILE A 65 -8.62 2.53 -0.47
N MET A 66 -7.58 3.36 -0.58
CA MET A 66 -7.39 4.60 0.16
C MET A 66 -7.39 5.74 -0.86
N GLU A 67 -8.21 6.76 -0.61
CA GLU A 67 -8.37 7.88 -1.55
C GLU A 67 -7.04 8.52 -1.95
N PHE A 68 -6.89 8.83 -3.24
CA PHE A 68 -5.71 9.52 -3.74
C PHE A 68 -5.80 11.02 -3.44
N PHE A 69 -4.78 11.53 -2.77
CA PHE A 69 -4.59 12.95 -2.53
C PHE A 69 -3.31 13.45 -3.19
N PRO A 70 -3.32 14.66 -3.77
CA PRO A 70 -2.09 15.33 -4.20
C PRO A 70 -1.14 15.54 -3.03
N PHE A 71 0.16 15.67 -3.33
CA PHE A 71 1.27 15.71 -2.37
C PHE A 71 1.01 16.55 -1.12
N ASN A 72 0.59 17.80 -1.29
CA ASN A 72 0.36 18.71 -0.17
C ASN A 72 -0.74 18.21 0.78
N LYS A 73 -1.85 17.72 0.24
CA LYS A 73 -2.94 17.13 1.03
C LYS A 73 -2.53 15.79 1.64
N ALA A 74 -1.82 14.95 0.88
CA ALA A 74 -1.33 13.67 1.37
C ALA A 74 -0.45 13.85 2.62
N CYS A 75 0.48 14.81 2.61
CA CYS A 75 1.30 15.13 3.78
C CYS A 75 0.49 15.63 4.98
N GLN A 76 -0.58 16.40 4.75
CA GLN A 76 -1.45 16.92 5.81
C GLN A 76 -2.35 15.86 6.42
N LEU A 77 -2.83 14.93 5.60
CA LEU A 77 -3.85 13.96 5.97
C LEU A 77 -3.30 12.60 6.42
N ALA A 78 -2.04 12.27 6.08
CA ALA A 78 -1.43 10.97 6.37
C ALA A 78 -1.52 10.56 7.84
N SER A 79 -1.39 11.52 8.77
CA SER A 79 -1.46 11.25 10.20
C SER A 79 -2.86 10.91 10.71
N ASN A 80 -3.90 11.32 10.00
CA ASN A 80 -5.28 11.12 10.42
C ASN A 80 -6.06 10.13 9.54
N GLN A 81 -5.69 9.99 8.27
CA GLN A 81 -6.40 9.15 7.30
C GLN A 81 -5.57 7.96 6.78
N GLY A 82 -4.24 7.96 6.99
CA GLY A 82 -3.39 6.81 6.72
C GLY A 82 -3.54 5.69 7.74
N PHE A 83 -2.69 4.67 7.65
CA PHE A 83 -2.62 3.61 8.67
C PHE A 83 -2.32 4.20 10.05
N ARG A 84 -2.98 3.65 11.06
CA ARG A 84 -2.80 4.07 12.46
C ARG A 84 -2.74 2.85 13.37
N THR A 85 -1.94 2.98 14.42
CA THR A 85 -1.84 2.00 15.50
C THR A 85 -2.06 2.75 16.81
N PHE A 86 -2.97 2.26 17.62
CA PHE A 86 -3.21 2.80 18.97
C PHE A 86 -2.92 1.70 19.98
N LEU A 87 -2.14 2.05 20.99
CA LEU A 87 -1.80 1.17 22.11
C LEU A 87 -2.33 1.78 23.39
N LYS A 88 -3.19 1.03 24.10
CA LYS A 88 -3.52 1.34 25.49
C LYS A 88 -2.71 0.41 26.37
N ILE A 89 -1.91 0.98 27.26
CA ILE A 89 -0.92 0.30 28.09
C ILE A 89 -1.45 0.30 29.52
N ASP A 90 -1.54 -0.89 30.11
CA ASP A 90 -1.98 -1.13 31.50
C ASP A 90 -3.33 -0.44 31.84
N ASP A 91 -4.23 -0.37 30.85
CA ASP A 91 -5.56 0.27 30.91
C ASP A 91 -5.57 1.79 31.17
N GLU A 92 -4.40 2.43 31.28
CA GLU A 92 -4.28 3.83 31.70
C GLU A 92 -3.69 4.75 30.62
N PHE A 93 -2.67 4.29 29.91
CA PHE A 93 -1.89 5.15 29.04
C PHE A 93 -2.15 4.86 27.56
N LEU A 94 -2.66 5.88 26.84
CA LEU A 94 -2.87 5.79 25.40
C LEU A 94 -1.64 6.31 24.65
N TYR A 95 -1.07 5.48 23.79
CA TYR A 95 0.07 5.80 22.93
C TYR A 95 -0.26 5.56 21.46
N GLU A 96 0.03 6.54 20.63
CA GLU A 96 -0.03 6.41 19.17
C GLU A 96 1.38 6.56 18.58
N PRO A 97 2.04 5.46 18.20
CA PRO A 97 3.35 5.51 17.56
C PRO A 97 3.30 6.20 16.19
N PHE A 98 4.46 6.69 15.75
CA PHE A 98 4.66 7.36 14.46
C PHE A 98 4.01 8.75 14.31
N ARG A 99 3.33 9.27 15.30
CA ARG A 99 2.93 10.68 15.28
C ARG A 99 4.15 11.59 15.41
N GLN A 100 4.11 12.73 14.72
CA GLN A 100 5.12 13.76 14.89
C GLN A 100 5.12 14.25 16.35
N THR A 101 6.27 14.19 17.01
CA THR A 101 6.41 14.55 18.42
C THR A 101 7.71 15.29 18.68
N LYS A 102 7.73 16.16 19.69
CA LYS A 102 8.93 16.85 20.20
C LYS A 102 9.57 16.12 21.38
N GLU A 103 9.01 14.99 21.80
CA GLU A 103 9.55 14.21 22.91
C GLU A 103 10.92 13.63 22.55
N LYS A 104 11.93 13.95 23.33
CA LYS A 104 13.31 13.52 23.09
C LYS A 104 13.51 12.01 23.28
N GLU A 105 12.64 11.39 24.05
CA GLU A 105 12.68 9.97 24.36
C GLU A 105 12.11 9.09 23.23
N ILE A 106 11.51 9.73 22.20
CA ILE A 106 10.96 9.02 21.03
C ILE A 106 11.88 9.25 19.85
N THR A 107 12.31 8.15 19.24
CA THR A 107 13.08 8.14 17.98
C THR A 107 12.30 7.44 16.88
N GLN A 108 12.23 8.08 15.72
CA GLN A 108 11.47 7.57 14.57
C GLN A 108 12.38 7.45 13.37
N THR A 109 12.39 6.27 12.73
CA THR A 109 13.24 6.00 11.58
C THR A 109 12.42 5.44 10.44
N MET A 110 12.67 5.95 9.23
CA MET A 110 12.15 5.44 7.97
C MET A 110 13.28 4.84 7.17
N LYS A 111 13.09 3.65 6.62
CA LYS A 111 14.03 2.98 5.71
C LYS A 111 13.31 2.60 4.44
N ILE A 112 13.85 3.08 3.33
CA ILE A 112 13.28 2.88 2.01
C ILE A 112 14.22 1.99 1.21
N SER A 113 13.69 0.94 0.64
CA SER A 113 14.32 0.17 -0.43
C SER A 113 13.34 0.04 -1.59
N THR A 114 13.79 -0.41 -2.73
CA THR A 114 12.98 -0.44 -3.95
C THR A 114 11.69 -1.25 -3.80
N GLY A 115 11.72 -2.33 -3.05
CA GLY A 115 10.56 -3.23 -2.86
C GLY A 115 9.96 -3.25 -1.45
N GLU A 116 10.49 -2.47 -0.51
CA GLU A 116 10.06 -2.47 0.89
C GLU A 116 10.18 -1.10 1.55
N LEU A 117 9.22 -0.79 2.40
CA LEU A 117 9.25 0.38 3.28
C LEU A 117 9.19 -0.10 4.74
N LYS A 118 10.13 0.38 5.57
CA LYS A 118 10.19 0.03 6.98
C LYS A 118 10.18 1.27 7.85
N LEU A 119 9.41 1.21 8.91
CA LEU A 119 9.29 2.24 9.92
C LEU A 119 9.65 1.67 11.28
N SER A 120 10.30 2.46 12.11
CA SER A 120 10.52 2.13 13.52
C SER A 120 10.20 3.34 14.37
N ASP A 121 9.43 3.10 15.40
CA ASP A 121 9.14 4.07 16.46
C ASP A 121 9.59 3.47 17.78
N HIS A 122 10.49 4.15 18.47
CA HIS A 122 11.05 3.70 19.74
C HIS A 122 10.79 4.75 20.82
N ASN A 123 9.92 4.41 21.74
CA ASN A 123 9.62 5.21 22.92
C ASN A 123 10.40 4.64 24.13
N ASN A 124 11.49 5.32 24.48
CA ASN A 124 12.37 4.93 25.58
C ASN A 124 11.69 5.06 26.95
N SER A 125 10.81 6.04 27.14
CA SER A 125 10.12 6.24 28.41
C SER A 125 9.16 5.11 28.72
N LEU A 126 8.46 4.61 27.71
CA LEU A 126 7.54 3.48 27.83
C LEU A 126 8.25 2.13 27.69
N GLY A 127 9.48 2.12 27.18
CA GLY A 127 10.19 0.91 26.85
C GLY A 127 9.50 0.08 25.75
N ILE A 128 8.86 0.74 24.81
CA ILE A 128 8.15 0.10 23.70
C ILE A 128 8.82 0.47 22.37
N ARG A 129 9.01 -0.54 21.52
CA ARG A 129 9.38 -0.35 20.13
C ARG A 129 8.31 -0.91 19.23
N VAL A 130 7.84 -0.10 18.28
CA VAL A 130 6.92 -0.53 17.22
C VAL A 130 7.64 -0.46 15.89
N ASN A 131 7.63 -1.58 15.13
CA ASN A 131 8.13 -1.59 13.77
C ASN A 131 7.00 -1.94 12.81
N ILE A 132 7.05 -1.32 11.64
CA ILE A 132 6.13 -1.59 10.54
C ILE A 132 6.94 -1.86 9.28
N GLU A 133 6.57 -2.90 8.55
CA GLU A 133 7.16 -3.22 7.26
C GLU A 133 6.04 -3.38 6.23
N TYR A 134 6.20 -2.73 5.06
CA TYR A 134 5.28 -2.81 3.94
C TYR A 134 5.94 -3.48 2.76
N PHE A 135 5.24 -4.40 2.10
CA PHE A 135 5.61 -4.96 0.82
C PHE A 135 4.37 -5.44 0.05
N PRO A 136 4.34 -5.33 -1.29
CA PRO A 136 3.22 -5.81 -2.08
C PRO A 136 3.23 -7.33 -2.20
N LEU A 137 2.04 -7.91 -2.34
CA LEU A 137 1.87 -9.31 -2.74
C LEU A 137 2.17 -9.47 -4.23
N VAL A 138 2.81 -10.58 -4.58
CA VAL A 138 3.18 -10.91 -5.96
C VAL A 138 2.71 -12.30 -6.37
N ASN A 139 2.48 -12.49 -7.66
CA ASN A 139 2.07 -13.76 -8.25
C ASN A 139 0.84 -14.38 -7.56
N LEU A 140 -0.18 -13.57 -7.37
CA LEU A 140 -1.46 -13.95 -6.78
C LEU A 140 -2.62 -13.30 -7.55
N PRO A 141 -3.79 -13.97 -7.64
CA PRO A 141 -4.96 -13.45 -8.34
C PRO A 141 -5.71 -12.35 -7.55
N VAL A 142 -5.08 -11.82 -6.53
CA VAL A 142 -5.55 -10.69 -5.73
C VAL A 142 -4.47 -9.61 -5.69
N ALA A 143 -4.89 -8.36 -5.71
CA ALA A 143 -3.99 -7.24 -5.44
C ALA A 143 -3.91 -7.03 -3.93
N GLY A 144 -2.72 -6.93 -3.36
CA GLY A 144 -2.62 -6.76 -1.91
C GLY A 144 -1.31 -6.15 -1.43
N LEU A 145 -1.41 -5.39 -0.35
CA LEU A 145 -0.32 -4.90 0.47
C LEU A 145 -0.25 -5.72 1.75
N VAL A 146 0.91 -6.19 2.08
CA VAL A 146 1.21 -6.77 3.39
C VAL A 146 1.79 -5.68 4.28
N ARG A 147 1.23 -5.55 5.45
CA ARG A 147 1.72 -4.70 6.52
C ARG A 147 2.04 -5.59 7.72
N LYS A 148 3.34 -5.83 7.96
CA LYS A 148 3.83 -6.52 9.16
C LYS A 148 3.98 -5.49 10.27
N VAL A 149 3.37 -5.74 11.40
CA VAL A 149 3.55 -4.95 12.62
C VAL A 149 4.22 -5.80 13.67
N SER A 150 5.25 -5.27 14.31
CA SER A 150 5.84 -5.88 15.50
C SER A 150 5.89 -4.87 16.65
N ILE A 151 5.49 -5.32 17.83
CA ILE A 151 5.48 -4.52 19.06
C ILE A 151 6.32 -5.26 20.09
N LYS A 152 7.45 -4.64 20.50
CA LYS A 152 8.39 -5.23 21.43
C LYS A 152 8.43 -4.49 22.75
N ASN A 153 8.30 -5.22 23.84
CA ASN A 153 8.50 -4.70 25.18
C ASN A 153 10.00 -4.73 25.52
N GLN A 154 10.63 -3.58 25.51
CA GLN A 154 12.02 -3.37 25.90
C GLN A 154 12.14 -2.83 27.34
N GLY A 155 11.02 -2.65 28.02
CA GLY A 155 10.93 -2.20 29.40
C GLY A 155 11.36 -3.26 30.41
N LYS A 156 11.18 -2.94 31.68
CA LYS A 156 11.61 -3.82 32.80
C LYS A 156 10.47 -4.69 33.34
N LYS A 157 9.23 -4.38 33.00
CA LYS A 157 8.01 -5.05 33.49
C LYS A 157 7.20 -5.64 32.34
N SER A 158 6.36 -6.63 32.64
CA SER A 158 5.32 -7.07 31.70
C SER A 158 4.31 -5.94 31.50
N LEU A 159 3.74 -5.84 30.30
CA LEU A 159 2.74 -4.87 29.93
C LEU A 159 1.46 -5.57 29.49
N LYS A 160 0.32 -5.03 29.89
CA LYS A 160 -0.99 -5.37 29.30
C LYS A 160 -1.24 -4.39 28.17
N LEU A 161 -1.45 -4.88 26.96
CA LEU A 161 -1.71 -4.06 25.78
C LEU A 161 -3.10 -4.33 25.22
N GLU A 162 -3.87 -3.28 25.04
CA GLU A 162 -4.96 -3.23 24.09
C GLU A 162 -4.50 -2.53 22.85
N ILE A 163 -4.74 -3.12 21.69
CA ILE A 163 -4.20 -2.69 20.40
C ILE A 163 -5.34 -2.49 19.41
N ILE A 164 -5.38 -1.33 18.78
CA ILE A 164 -6.20 -1.06 17.60
C ILE A 164 -5.26 -0.70 16.45
N ASP A 165 -5.36 -1.42 15.35
CA ASP A 165 -4.48 -1.26 14.21
C ASP A 165 -5.23 -1.31 12.89
N GLY A 166 -4.97 -0.37 11.98
CA GLY A 166 -5.62 -0.34 10.67
C GLY A 166 -5.85 1.05 10.09
N LEU A 167 -6.98 1.21 9.42
CA LEU A 167 -7.36 2.41 8.67
C LEU A 167 -8.63 3.07 9.23
N PRO A 168 -8.59 4.39 9.51
CA PRO A 168 -9.79 5.14 9.91
C PRO A 168 -10.83 5.27 8.81
N HIS A 169 -10.41 5.15 7.56
CA HIS A 169 -11.26 5.27 6.39
C HIS A 169 -10.77 4.31 5.29
N ILE A 170 -11.69 3.51 4.74
CA ILE A 170 -11.45 2.66 3.58
C ILE A 170 -12.57 2.88 2.56
N LEU A 171 -12.21 3.02 1.29
CA LEU A 171 -13.20 3.17 0.22
C LEU A 171 -13.78 1.79 -0.15
N PRO A 172 -15.10 1.62 -0.15
CA PRO A 172 -15.73 0.44 -0.72
C PRO A 172 -15.46 0.33 -2.23
N PHE A 173 -15.19 -0.88 -2.71
CA PHE A 173 -14.99 -1.12 -4.15
C PHE A 173 -16.23 -0.73 -4.97
N GLY A 174 -15.99 -0.09 -6.10
CA GLY A 174 -17.02 0.52 -6.94
C GLY A 174 -17.18 2.03 -6.75
N MET A 175 -16.52 2.59 -5.72
CA MET A 175 -16.38 4.04 -5.58
C MET A 175 -15.44 4.60 -6.64
N ASN A 176 -15.74 5.78 -7.14
CA ASN A 176 -14.87 6.56 -8.02
C ASN A 176 -14.82 8.03 -7.57
N GLN A 177 -13.97 8.82 -8.20
CA GLN A 177 -13.82 10.24 -7.86
C GLN A 177 -15.09 11.05 -8.07
N HIS A 178 -15.92 10.70 -9.07
CA HIS A 178 -17.22 11.31 -9.26
C HIS A 178 -18.13 11.09 -8.05
N CYS A 179 -18.18 9.85 -7.55
CA CYS A 179 -18.96 9.53 -6.35
C CYS A 179 -18.51 10.35 -5.14
N ILE A 180 -17.19 10.47 -4.94
CA ILE A 180 -16.64 11.20 -3.80
C ILE A 180 -16.91 12.71 -3.92
N LYS A 181 -16.69 13.30 -5.10
CA LYS A 181 -16.74 14.75 -5.29
C LYS A 181 -18.15 15.30 -5.49
N PHE A 182 -19.03 14.57 -6.18
CA PHE A 182 -20.31 15.10 -6.64
C PHE A 182 -21.52 14.44 -6.00
N ILE A 183 -21.46 13.14 -5.66
CA ILE A 183 -22.55 12.42 -5.00
C ILE A 183 -22.40 12.54 -3.48
N ALA A 184 -21.16 12.67 -3.00
CA ALA A 184 -20.82 12.94 -1.60
C ALA A 184 -21.56 12.00 -0.64
N ARG A 185 -22.28 12.54 0.34
CA ARG A 185 -22.94 11.74 1.37
C ARG A 185 -24.02 10.77 0.82
N HIS A 186 -24.63 11.06 -0.31
CA HIS A 186 -25.64 10.18 -0.89
C HIS A 186 -25.08 8.81 -1.31
N ILE A 187 -23.78 8.74 -1.64
CA ILE A 187 -23.16 7.46 -1.98
C ILE A 187 -23.07 6.52 -0.77
N GLU A 188 -23.09 7.03 0.46
CA GLU A 188 -23.08 6.18 1.65
C GLU A 188 -24.26 5.21 1.69
N ALA A 189 -25.43 5.58 1.13
CA ALA A 189 -26.59 4.69 1.02
C ALA A 189 -26.30 3.40 0.21
N MET A 190 -25.30 3.44 -0.65
CA MET A 190 -24.88 2.30 -1.47
C MET A 190 -23.71 1.51 -0.84
N MET A 191 -23.04 2.05 0.19
CA MET A 191 -21.92 1.40 0.85
C MET A 191 -22.37 0.20 1.66
N ARG A 192 -21.56 -0.86 1.61
CA ARG A 192 -21.79 -2.10 2.35
C ARG A 192 -20.47 -2.77 2.72
N VAL A 193 -20.44 -3.35 3.91
CA VAL A 193 -19.39 -4.25 4.35
C VAL A 193 -20.01 -5.62 4.58
N ASP A 194 -19.63 -6.58 3.73
CA ASP A 194 -19.97 -7.98 3.92
C ASP A 194 -18.92 -8.67 4.79
N THR A 195 -19.28 -9.77 5.42
CA THR A 195 -18.34 -10.59 6.18
C THR A 195 -18.11 -11.91 5.44
N ILE A 196 -16.89 -12.13 4.96
CA ILE A 196 -16.49 -13.35 4.25
C ILE A 196 -15.56 -14.15 5.15
N ASP A 197 -16.07 -15.24 5.71
CA ASP A 197 -15.33 -16.10 6.67
C ASP A 197 -14.67 -15.30 7.80
N GLY A 198 -15.43 -14.37 8.42
CA GLY A 198 -14.97 -13.50 9.50
C GLY A 198 -14.08 -12.34 9.03
N THR A 199 -13.99 -12.05 7.74
CA THR A 199 -13.19 -10.97 7.15
C THR A 199 -14.09 -9.89 6.57
N PRO A 200 -13.88 -8.60 6.88
CA PRO A 200 -14.58 -7.50 6.23
C PRO A 200 -14.27 -7.42 4.73
N PHE A 201 -15.31 -7.25 3.93
CA PHE A 201 -15.27 -7.11 2.48
C PHE A 201 -16.07 -5.89 2.07
N PHE A 202 -15.37 -4.85 1.60
CA PHE A 202 -15.90 -3.50 1.40
C PHE A 202 -16.27 -3.29 -0.06
N ARG A 203 -17.54 -3.05 -0.35
CA ARG A 203 -18.03 -2.78 -1.71
C ARG A 203 -19.30 -1.94 -1.70
N LEU A 204 -19.62 -1.37 -2.84
CA LEU A 204 -20.96 -0.83 -3.08
C LEU A 204 -21.95 -1.99 -3.35
N LYS A 205 -23.21 -1.81 -3.00
CA LYS A 205 -24.29 -2.76 -3.27
C LYS A 205 -24.50 -2.96 -4.79
N GLN A 206 -24.30 -1.90 -5.55
CA GLN A 206 -24.49 -1.85 -7.01
C GLN A 206 -23.62 -0.75 -7.63
N VAL A 207 -23.47 -0.82 -8.94
CA VAL A 207 -22.80 0.22 -9.71
C VAL A 207 -23.57 1.54 -9.59
N PRO A 208 -22.92 2.65 -9.20
CA PRO A 208 -23.57 3.94 -8.95
C PRO A 208 -23.74 4.75 -10.25
N LEU A 209 -24.34 4.13 -11.27
CA LEU A 209 -24.64 4.74 -12.56
C LEU A 209 -26.16 4.79 -12.77
N ASP A 210 -26.60 5.81 -13.46
CA ASP A 210 -28.01 5.94 -13.89
C ASP A 210 -28.23 5.08 -15.16
N ILE A 211 -28.42 3.79 -14.94
CA ILE A 211 -28.66 2.78 -15.98
C ILE A 211 -29.98 2.05 -15.71
N PRO A 212 -30.67 1.56 -16.77
CA PRO A 212 -32.02 1.01 -16.62
C PRO A 212 -32.10 -0.34 -15.89
N HIS A 213 -30.99 -0.90 -15.45
CA HIS A 213 -30.94 -2.18 -14.73
C HIS A 213 -29.96 -2.13 -13.56
N VAL A 214 -30.21 -2.93 -12.52
CA VAL A 214 -29.32 -3.03 -11.37
C VAL A 214 -28.15 -3.95 -11.71
N GLN A 215 -26.94 -3.41 -11.69
CA GLN A 215 -25.71 -4.17 -11.85
C GLN A 215 -25.01 -4.32 -10.50
N LYS A 216 -24.97 -5.56 -9.99
CA LYS A 216 -24.29 -5.88 -8.72
C LYS A 216 -22.78 -5.82 -8.89
N ILE A 217 -22.10 -5.45 -7.81
CA ILE A 217 -20.64 -5.48 -7.72
C ILE A 217 -20.23 -6.79 -7.02
N GLU A 218 -19.47 -7.64 -7.73
CA GLU A 218 -19.00 -8.93 -7.22
C GLU A 218 -17.68 -8.83 -6.46
N GLY A 219 -16.75 -7.99 -6.95
CA GLY A 219 -15.48 -7.72 -6.31
C GLY A 219 -15.61 -6.87 -5.06
N GLY A 220 -14.52 -6.73 -4.33
CA GLY A 220 -14.47 -5.89 -3.14
C GLY A 220 -13.05 -5.67 -2.62
N ASN A 221 -12.91 -4.62 -1.84
CA ASN A 221 -11.70 -4.40 -1.07
C ASN A 221 -11.77 -5.22 0.21
N PHE A 222 -10.65 -5.75 0.68
CA PHE A 222 -10.58 -6.56 1.88
C PHE A 222 -9.55 -6.03 2.87
N TYR A 223 -9.79 -6.33 4.14
CA TYR A 223 -8.83 -6.13 5.22
C TYR A 223 -8.93 -7.28 6.20
N PHE A 224 -7.83 -7.95 6.52
CA PHE A 224 -7.77 -8.98 7.56
C PHE A 224 -6.39 -9.09 8.19
N THR A 225 -6.35 -9.66 9.39
CA THR A 225 -5.12 -9.81 10.17
C THR A 225 -4.84 -11.27 10.48
N PHE A 226 -3.59 -11.68 10.30
CA PHE A 226 -3.06 -13.00 10.63
C PHE A 226 -2.05 -12.88 11.78
N GLN A 227 -2.19 -13.72 12.77
CA GLN A 227 -1.25 -13.86 13.90
C GLN A 227 -0.48 -15.17 13.74
N PRO A 228 0.84 -15.11 13.46
CA PRO A 228 1.64 -16.32 13.24
C PRO A 228 1.75 -17.20 14.50
N ASP A 229 1.89 -16.60 15.68
CA ASP A 229 1.99 -17.34 16.95
C ASP A 229 0.77 -18.21 17.23
N GLN A 230 -0.40 -17.78 16.77
CA GLN A 230 -1.65 -18.52 16.92
C GLN A 230 -1.95 -19.36 15.68
N ASN A 231 -1.19 -19.18 14.61
CA ASN A 231 -1.44 -19.75 13.27
C ASN A 231 -2.90 -19.55 12.82
N ALA A 232 -3.44 -18.36 13.09
CA ALA A 232 -4.84 -18.06 12.92
C ALA A 232 -5.08 -16.64 12.38
N PHE A 233 -6.21 -16.50 11.64
CA PHE A 233 -6.79 -15.20 11.40
C PHE A 233 -7.58 -14.74 12.61
N LEU A 234 -7.52 -13.45 12.87
CA LEU A 234 -8.48 -12.82 13.76
C LEU A 234 -9.85 -12.83 13.08
N LYS A 235 -10.81 -13.50 13.68
CA LYS A 235 -12.20 -13.53 13.21
C LYS A 235 -13.02 -12.66 14.14
N ASP A 236 -13.92 -11.86 13.55
CA ASP A 236 -14.88 -11.03 14.31
C ASP A 236 -14.24 -9.96 15.22
N ASN A 237 -12.93 -9.80 15.19
CA ASN A 237 -12.18 -8.80 15.95
C ASN A 237 -11.91 -7.53 15.12
N TYR A 238 -12.90 -7.10 14.35
CA TYR A 238 -12.80 -5.94 13.49
C TYR A 238 -13.78 -4.84 13.85
N ALA A 239 -13.32 -3.59 13.88
CA ALA A 239 -14.18 -2.44 13.82
C ALA A 239 -14.26 -1.96 12.37
N ILE A 240 -15.47 -1.93 11.83
CA ILE A 240 -15.80 -1.43 10.49
C ILE A 240 -16.58 -0.11 10.55
N ASP A 241 -17.05 0.27 11.69
CA ASP A 241 -17.73 1.53 11.98
C ASP A 241 -16.78 2.46 12.73
N PRO A 242 -16.31 3.58 12.10
CA PRO A 242 -15.34 4.46 12.73
C PRO A 242 -15.82 5.11 14.02
N SER A 243 -17.14 5.22 14.23
CA SER A 243 -17.68 5.78 15.49
C SER A 243 -17.37 4.92 16.70
N LEU A 244 -17.08 3.63 16.53
CA LEU A 244 -16.69 2.74 17.64
C LEU A 244 -15.27 3.03 18.15
N ILE A 245 -14.47 3.70 17.35
CA ILE A 245 -13.09 4.07 17.72
C ILE A 245 -13.02 5.56 18.09
N PHE A 246 -13.56 6.42 17.23
CA PHE A 246 -13.40 7.89 17.34
C PHE A 246 -14.58 8.60 17.97
N GLY A 247 -15.74 7.93 18.12
CA GLY A 247 -16.99 8.55 18.55
C GLY A 247 -17.77 9.16 17.38
N ILE A 248 -18.88 9.81 17.69
CA ILE A 248 -19.84 10.33 16.71
C ILE A 248 -19.48 11.71 16.14
N SER A 249 -18.43 12.34 16.64
CA SER A 249 -18.02 13.70 16.21
C SER A 249 -17.51 13.77 14.76
N GLY A 250 -17.21 12.62 14.15
CA GLY A 250 -16.74 12.52 12.76
C GLY A 250 -15.27 12.88 12.53
N GLY A 251 -14.55 13.33 13.55
CA GLY A 251 -13.11 13.60 13.48
C GLY A 251 -12.28 12.35 13.79
N PHE A 252 -11.15 12.21 13.11
CA PHE A 252 -10.23 11.08 13.32
C PHE A 252 -9.00 11.44 14.19
N GLU A 253 -8.98 12.59 14.82
CA GLU A 253 -7.81 13.05 15.58
C GLU A 253 -7.56 12.18 16.81
N THR A 254 -8.58 11.97 17.62
CA THR A 254 -8.47 11.25 18.89
C THR A 254 -9.37 10.03 18.89
N PRO A 255 -8.87 8.84 19.22
CA PRO A 255 -9.67 7.63 19.34
C PRO A 255 -10.45 7.62 20.67
N TRP A 256 -11.39 8.56 20.80
CA TRP A 256 -12.08 8.84 22.07
C TRP A 256 -12.80 7.62 22.66
N MET A 257 -13.47 6.83 21.82
CA MET A 257 -14.18 5.64 22.30
C MET A 257 -13.20 4.59 22.81
N PHE A 258 -12.08 4.40 22.11
CA PHE A 258 -11.03 3.47 22.56
C PHE A 258 -10.34 3.97 23.84
N ALA A 259 -10.10 5.25 23.97
CA ALA A 259 -9.50 5.81 25.18
C ALA A 259 -10.35 5.50 26.44
N ASN A 260 -11.69 5.46 26.30
CA ASN A 260 -12.63 5.32 27.40
C ASN A 260 -13.29 3.93 27.55
N ASN A 261 -12.99 2.99 26.65
CA ASN A 261 -13.57 1.64 26.70
C ASN A 261 -12.50 0.61 26.38
N SER A 262 -12.64 -0.60 26.96
CA SER A 262 -11.77 -1.73 26.61
C SER A 262 -12.10 -2.26 25.21
N VAL A 263 -11.13 -2.99 24.62
CA VAL A 263 -11.32 -3.68 23.35
C VAL A 263 -12.51 -4.64 23.42
N GLU A 264 -12.61 -5.44 24.51
CA GLU A 264 -13.73 -6.36 24.69
C GLU A 264 -15.07 -5.62 24.68
N LYS A 265 -15.16 -4.47 25.36
CA LYS A 265 -16.39 -3.68 25.39
C LYS A 265 -16.72 -3.09 24.02
N ILE A 266 -15.74 -2.59 23.29
CA ILE A 266 -15.94 -2.07 21.92
C ILE A 266 -16.52 -3.15 21.02
N LEU A 267 -16.02 -4.38 21.10
CA LEU A 267 -16.50 -5.51 20.30
C LEU A 267 -17.94 -5.93 20.61
N THR A 268 -18.50 -5.53 21.77
CA THR A 268 -19.94 -5.78 22.08
C THR A 268 -20.88 -4.76 21.46
N PHE A 269 -20.37 -3.64 20.98
CA PHE A 269 -21.21 -2.60 20.40
C PHE A 269 -21.71 -3.01 19.01
N LYS A 270 -22.95 -2.67 18.71
CA LYS A 270 -23.53 -2.89 17.39
C LYS A 270 -22.81 -1.98 16.38
N GLN A 271 -22.30 -2.57 15.32
CA GLN A 271 -21.65 -1.89 14.21
C GLN A 271 -22.61 -1.63 13.06
N MET A 272 -22.47 -0.50 12.40
CA MET A 272 -23.13 -0.24 11.12
C MET A 272 -22.29 -0.79 9.99
N ASN A 273 -22.82 -1.78 9.29
CA ASN A 273 -22.17 -2.40 8.13
C ASN A 273 -22.73 -1.93 6.79
N GLU A 274 -23.70 -1.02 6.81
CA GLU A 274 -24.31 -0.41 5.62
C GLU A 274 -24.58 1.08 5.85
N ASN A 275 -24.69 1.81 4.73
CA ASN A 275 -25.11 3.22 4.70
C ASN A 275 -24.19 4.16 5.49
N LYS A 276 -22.93 3.81 5.60
CA LYS A 276 -21.91 4.60 6.29
C LYS A 276 -20.53 4.33 5.69
N THR A 277 -19.71 5.36 5.62
CA THR A 277 -18.31 5.21 5.22
C THR A 277 -17.57 4.36 6.26
N PRO A 278 -16.99 3.21 5.87
CA PRO A 278 -16.40 2.28 6.81
C PRO A 278 -14.96 2.62 7.18
N CYS A 279 -14.53 2.09 8.33
CA CYS A 279 -13.11 1.93 8.69
C CYS A 279 -12.69 0.45 8.60
N ALA A 280 -11.40 0.19 8.76
CA ALA A 280 -10.84 -1.15 8.77
C ALA A 280 -9.81 -1.27 9.90
N PHE A 281 -10.27 -1.56 11.10
CA PHE A 281 -9.41 -1.74 12.26
C PHE A 281 -9.49 -3.17 12.80
N THR A 282 -8.34 -3.72 13.15
CA THR A 282 -8.23 -4.92 13.98
C THR A 282 -8.11 -4.52 15.43
N LEU A 283 -8.82 -5.25 16.31
CA LEU A 283 -8.83 -5.05 17.75
C LEU A 283 -8.23 -6.27 18.44
N MET A 284 -7.26 -6.05 19.31
CA MET A 284 -6.56 -7.11 20.02
C MET A 284 -6.27 -6.70 21.47
N HIS A 285 -6.19 -7.66 22.37
CA HIS A 285 -5.55 -7.47 23.67
C HIS A 285 -4.50 -8.56 23.87
N GLN A 286 -3.36 -8.18 24.45
CA GLN A 286 -2.25 -9.10 24.72
C GLN A 286 -1.42 -8.65 25.89
N LYS A 287 -0.95 -9.62 26.67
CA LYS A 287 0.10 -9.39 27.66
C LYS A 287 1.45 -9.71 27.01
N ILE A 288 2.41 -8.80 27.15
CA ILE A 288 3.79 -9.01 26.67
C ILE A 288 4.76 -8.90 27.83
N ASP A 289 5.52 -9.94 28.05
CA ASP A 289 6.54 -9.95 29.08
C ASP A 289 7.79 -9.18 28.65
N LYS A 290 8.68 -8.88 29.59
CA LYS A 290 9.94 -8.21 29.31
C LYS A 290 10.72 -8.92 28.20
N GLY A 291 11.13 -8.19 27.17
CA GLY A 291 11.90 -8.69 26.03
C GLY A 291 11.07 -9.41 24.97
N GLN A 292 9.80 -9.71 25.24
CA GLN A 292 8.91 -10.33 24.26
C GLN A 292 8.50 -9.36 23.16
N GLU A 293 8.15 -9.93 22.02
CA GLU A 293 7.66 -9.24 20.83
C GLU A 293 6.40 -9.96 20.33
N ILE A 294 5.38 -9.21 19.99
CA ILE A 294 4.22 -9.71 19.27
C ILE A 294 4.31 -9.28 17.82
N ILE A 295 3.96 -10.19 16.91
CA ILE A 295 3.97 -9.96 15.47
C ILE A 295 2.59 -10.29 14.92
N PHE A 296 2.10 -9.43 14.03
CA PHE A 296 0.93 -9.72 13.23
C PHE A 296 1.08 -9.13 11.83
N TYR A 297 0.37 -9.72 10.88
CA TYR A 297 0.35 -9.31 9.49
C TYR A 297 -1.05 -8.84 9.12
N SER A 298 -1.19 -7.60 8.72
CA SER A 298 -2.41 -7.08 8.14
C SER A 298 -2.32 -7.12 6.61
N PHE A 299 -3.36 -7.64 5.98
CA PHE A 299 -3.49 -7.72 4.53
C PHE A 299 -4.61 -6.78 4.11
N ILE A 300 -4.29 -5.87 3.21
CA ILE A 300 -5.25 -4.96 2.61
C ILE A 300 -5.12 -5.02 1.10
N GLY A 301 -6.24 -5.07 0.40
CA GLY A 301 -6.19 -5.22 -1.03
C GLY A 301 -7.55 -5.29 -1.70
N ASN A 302 -7.55 -5.79 -2.92
CA ASN A 302 -8.74 -5.99 -3.73
C ASN A 302 -8.80 -7.42 -4.27
N SER A 303 -9.99 -7.98 -4.27
CA SER A 303 -10.30 -9.24 -4.91
C SER A 303 -11.47 -9.08 -5.89
N SER A 304 -11.36 -9.67 -7.07
CA SER A 304 -12.43 -9.62 -8.08
C SER A 304 -13.63 -10.51 -7.73
N SER A 305 -13.51 -11.41 -6.73
CA SER A 305 -14.62 -12.22 -6.22
C SER A 305 -14.35 -12.70 -4.79
N GLU A 306 -15.43 -13.09 -4.09
CA GLU A 306 -15.33 -13.71 -2.77
C GLU A 306 -14.56 -15.03 -2.78
N GLU A 307 -14.72 -15.83 -3.82
CA GLU A 307 -14.04 -17.12 -3.99
C GLU A 307 -12.51 -16.93 -3.99
N LYS A 308 -12.01 -16.01 -4.81
CA LYS A 308 -10.57 -15.70 -4.85
C LYS A 308 -10.04 -15.20 -3.51
N LEU A 309 -10.85 -14.47 -2.76
CA LEU A 309 -10.46 -14.05 -1.41
C LEU A 309 -10.35 -15.25 -0.46
N ARG A 310 -11.32 -16.20 -0.51
CA ARG A 310 -11.26 -17.43 0.29
C ARG A 310 -10.03 -18.26 -0.04
N ASP A 311 -9.74 -18.46 -1.30
CA ASP A 311 -8.56 -19.20 -1.77
C ASP A 311 -7.26 -18.54 -1.32
N PHE A 312 -7.21 -17.22 -1.38
CA PHE A 312 -6.05 -16.45 -0.91
C PHE A 312 -5.85 -16.62 0.60
N LYS A 313 -6.91 -16.46 1.40
CA LYS A 313 -6.85 -16.63 2.86
C LYS A 313 -6.31 -18.01 3.27
N GLN A 314 -6.76 -19.08 2.60
CA GLN A 314 -6.27 -20.44 2.87
C GLN A 314 -4.74 -20.56 2.68
N LYS A 315 -4.18 -19.87 1.70
CA LYS A 315 -2.72 -19.86 1.45
C LYS A 315 -1.95 -19.09 2.52
N VAL A 316 -2.54 -18.05 3.10
CA VAL A 316 -1.89 -17.18 4.09
C VAL A 316 -1.82 -17.79 5.50
N LEU A 317 -2.57 -18.86 5.78
CA LEU A 317 -2.52 -19.57 7.10
C LEU A 317 -1.13 -20.08 7.51
N ASN A 318 -0.12 -19.81 6.69
CA ASN A 318 1.25 -20.20 6.94
C ASN A 318 2.17 -18.97 6.82
N GLU A 319 2.85 -18.61 7.92
CA GLU A 319 3.82 -17.50 7.93
C GLU A 319 4.92 -17.67 6.87
N ASN A 320 5.36 -18.91 6.62
CA ASN A 320 6.37 -19.19 5.59
C ASN A 320 5.87 -18.76 4.20
N PHE A 321 4.56 -18.83 3.94
CA PHE A 321 4.01 -18.31 2.70
C PHE A 321 4.20 -16.79 2.58
N VAL A 322 3.98 -16.05 3.67
CA VAL A 322 4.15 -14.59 3.70
C VAL A 322 5.61 -14.20 3.48
N ILE A 323 6.52 -14.89 4.17
CA ILE A 323 7.98 -14.71 4.02
C ILE A 323 8.40 -15.00 2.58
N LYS A 324 7.93 -16.11 2.01
CA LYS A 324 8.21 -16.47 0.62
C LYS A 324 7.72 -15.40 -0.36
N LYS A 325 6.53 -14.83 -0.15
CA LYS A 325 6.01 -13.74 -1.02
C LYS A 325 6.84 -12.47 -0.94
N ARG A 326 7.38 -12.16 0.24
CA ARG A 326 8.34 -11.07 0.41
C ARG A 326 9.63 -11.30 -0.38
N GLU A 327 10.18 -12.52 -0.31
CA GLU A 327 11.39 -12.91 -1.05
C GLU A 327 11.13 -12.90 -2.56
N GLU A 328 9.98 -13.39 -3.01
CA GLU A 328 9.55 -13.34 -4.41
C GLU A 328 9.45 -11.88 -4.91
N ASN A 329 8.86 -10.98 -4.11
CA ASN A 329 8.78 -9.56 -4.46
C ASN A 329 10.17 -8.96 -4.64
N LYS A 330 11.07 -9.20 -3.69
CA LYS A 330 12.46 -8.75 -3.79
C LYS A 330 13.14 -9.30 -5.03
N LYS A 331 13.01 -10.60 -5.28
CA LYS A 331 13.61 -11.26 -6.45
C LYS A 331 13.14 -10.65 -7.77
N ILE A 332 11.85 -10.32 -7.91
CA ILE A 332 11.31 -9.66 -9.11
C ILE A 332 11.99 -8.31 -9.34
N ILE A 333 12.15 -7.53 -8.28
CA ILE A 333 12.82 -6.21 -8.37
C ILE A 333 14.31 -6.40 -8.73
N ASP A 334 15.01 -7.27 -8.01
CA ASP A 334 16.44 -7.57 -8.26
C ASP A 334 16.65 -8.06 -9.71
N GLU A 335 15.74 -8.90 -10.25
CA GLU A 335 15.81 -9.36 -11.65
C GLU A 335 15.65 -8.21 -12.65
N ILE A 336 14.83 -7.21 -12.35
CA ILE A 336 14.69 -6.02 -13.19
C ILE A 336 15.97 -5.17 -13.13
N GLU A 337 16.44 -4.84 -11.93
CA GLU A 337 17.59 -3.98 -11.68
C GLU A 337 18.89 -4.60 -12.22
N ASN A 338 19.03 -5.91 -12.16
CA ASN A 338 20.21 -6.63 -12.69
C ASN A 338 20.39 -6.51 -14.21
N ASN A 339 19.41 -6.02 -14.97
CA ASN A 339 19.61 -5.73 -16.40
C ASN A 339 20.65 -4.62 -16.63
N ILE A 340 20.88 -3.75 -15.65
CA ILE A 340 21.84 -2.65 -15.72
C ILE A 340 22.84 -2.65 -14.57
N LEU A 341 23.12 -3.83 -14.00
CA LEU A 341 24.00 -3.93 -12.83
C LEU A 341 25.18 -2.98 -12.91
N THR A 342 25.17 -1.95 -12.08
CA THR A 342 26.20 -0.92 -11.99
C THR A 342 26.96 -1.09 -10.69
N VAL A 343 28.28 -1.20 -10.77
CA VAL A 343 29.16 -1.27 -9.60
C VAL A 343 30.27 -0.27 -9.77
N SER A 344 30.16 0.84 -9.08
CA SER A 344 31.14 1.92 -9.13
C SER A 344 31.76 2.18 -7.75
N SER A 345 32.62 3.18 -7.66
CA SER A 345 33.15 3.65 -6.37
C SER A 345 32.14 4.50 -5.57
N ASP A 346 31.04 4.91 -6.18
CA ASP A 346 29.99 5.71 -5.55
C ASP A 346 28.67 4.93 -5.48
N LYS A 347 28.36 4.45 -4.28
CA LYS A 347 27.11 3.71 -4.02
C LYS A 347 25.84 4.52 -4.25
N ASN A 348 25.89 5.86 -4.15
CA ASN A 348 24.73 6.69 -4.46
C ASN A 348 24.46 6.69 -5.96
N PHE A 349 25.51 6.71 -6.78
CA PHE A 349 25.39 6.60 -8.24
C PHE A 349 24.83 5.22 -8.63
N ASP A 350 25.32 4.15 -8.03
CA ASP A 350 24.82 2.79 -8.28
C ASP A 350 23.32 2.71 -7.97
N GLY A 351 22.90 3.15 -6.77
CA GLY A 351 21.49 3.19 -6.39
C GLY A 351 20.62 4.12 -7.26
N TYR A 352 21.18 5.21 -7.77
CA TYR A 352 20.51 6.08 -8.74
C TYR A 352 20.26 5.37 -10.07
N CYS A 353 21.23 4.60 -10.57
CA CYS A 353 21.08 3.80 -11.78
C CYS A 353 19.95 2.77 -11.63
N ASP A 354 19.95 2.00 -10.54
CA ASP A 354 18.94 0.99 -10.25
C ASP A 354 17.53 1.61 -10.22
N GLN A 355 17.36 2.67 -9.44
CA GLN A 355 16.08 3.38 -9.32
C GLN A 355 15.60 3.97 -10.64
N THR A 356 16.52 4.56 -11.42
CA THR A 356 16.18 5.17 -12.72
C THR A 356 15.77 4.12 -13.73
N PHE A 357 16.44 2.98 -13.74
CA PHE A 357 16.08 1.89 -14.66
C PHE A 357 14.72 1.30 -14.30
N LEU A 358 14.46 1.05 -13.03
CA LEU A 358 13.14 0.56 -12.59
C LEU A 358 12.03 1.54 -12.97
N ASP A 359 12.25 2.85 -12.80
CA ASP A 359 11.28 3.87 -13.21
C ASP A 359 11.05 3.85 -14.74
N ASN A 360 12.11 3.69 -15.53
CA ASN A 360 12.01 3.51 -16.98
C ASN A 360 11.21 2.26 -17.36
N VAL A 361 11.42 1.14 -16.68
CA VAL A 361 10.66 -0.10 -16.90
C VAL A 361 9.19 0.10 -16.56
N MET A 362 8.87 0.77 -15.47
CA MET A 362 7.47 1.04 -15.11
C MET A 362 6.77 2.01 -16.07
N ARG A 363 7.53 2.83 -16.83
CA ARG A 363 6.99 3.74 -17.86
C ARG A 363 6.91 3.09 -19.22
N GLY A 364 8.01 2.48 -19.67
CA GLY A 364 8.16 1.88 -20.99
C GLY A 364 7.81 0.41 -21.06
N GLY A 365 7.91 -0.28 -19.94
CA GLY A 365 7.80 -1.73 -19.81
C GLY A 365 9.15 -2.44 -19.95
N LEU A 366 9.24 -3.64 -19.38
CA LEU A 366 10.36 -4.56 -19.59
C LEU A 366 10.03 -5.46 -20.81
N PRO A 367 10.83 -5.43 -21.88
CA PRO A 367 10.52 -6.21 -23.08
C PRO A 367 10.68 -7.72 -22.83
N ALA A 368 9.65 -8.48 -23.16
CA ALA A 368 9.68 -9.94 -23.23
C ALA A 368 9.50 -10.38 -24.68
N VAL A 369 10.51 -11.05 -25.22
CA VAL A 369 10.54 -11.47 -26.62
C VAL A 369 9.98 -12.89 -26.73
N PHE A 370 8.93 -13.07 -27.52
CA PHE A 370 8.32 -14.35 -27.84
C PHE A 370 8.62 -14.67 -29.31
N LYS A 371 9.31 -15.78 -29.55
CA LYS A 371 9.70 -16.21 -30.89
C LYS A 371 9.00 -17.52 -31.24
N THR A 372 8.48 -17.59 -32.45
CA THR A 372 8.14 -18.83 -33.15
C THR A 372 9.08 -19.00 -34.35
N ASN A 373 8.94 -20.07 -35.12
CA ASN A 373 9.75 -20.26 -36.33
C ASN A 373 9.47 -19.20 -37.40
N GLU A 374 8.32 -18.56 -37.39
CA GLU A 374 7.87 -17.63 -38.43
C GLU A 374 7.66 -16.19 -37.93
N THR A 375 7.45 -16.03 -36.61
CA THR A 375 7.06 -14.72 -36.06
C THR A 375 7.84 -14.38 -34.79
N LYS A 376 8.03 -13.09 -34.56
CA LYS A 376 8.60 -12.52 -33.36
C LYS A 376 7.67 -11.44 -32.83
N ASN A 377 7.24 -11.60 -31.58
CA ASN A 377 6.42 -10.62 -30.87
C ASN A 377 7.11 -10.18 -29.60
N ILE A 378 7.01 -8.89 -29.30
CA ILE A 378 7.56 -8.28 -28.10
C ILE A 378 6.42 -7.78 -27.26
N PHE A 379 6.39 -8.22 -26.01
CA PHE A 379 5.42 -7.83 -25.01
C PHE A 379 6.13 -7.03 -23.90
N TYR A 380 5.56 -5.91 -23.48
CA TYR A 380 6.18 -5.04 -22.49
C TYR A 380 5.54 -5.25 -21.11
N LEU A 381 6.27 -5.98 -20.26
CA LEU A 381 5.84 -6.27 -18.87
C LEU A 381 5.92 -5.01 -18.02
N TYR A 382 5.04 -4.89 -17.03
CA TYR A 382 5.07 -3.88 -15.97
C TYR A 382 4.86 -2.43 -16.40
N SER A 383 4.59 -2.16 -17.67
CA SER A 383 4.40 -0.79 -18.14
C SER A 383 3.14 -0.15 -17.52
N ARG A 384 3.24 1.13 -17.19
CA ARG A 384 2.18 1.92 -16.58
C ARG A 384 2.06 3.26 -17.28
N LYS A 385 0.86 3.82 -17.22
CA LYS A 385 0.65 5.22 -17.55
C LYS A 385 0.93 6.04 -16.30
N HIS A 386 2.03 6.79 -16.30
CA HIS A 386 2.32 7.73 -15.21
C HIS A 386 1.62 9.06 -15.43
N GLY A 387 1.20 9.70 -14.35
CA GLY A 387 0.78 11.09 -14.37
C GLY A 387 1.97 12.03 -14.57
N ASP A 388 1.73 13.16 -15.18
CA ASP A 388 2.71 14.23 -15.31
C ASP A 388 2.66 15.13 -14.06
N ILE A 389 3.82 15.45 -13.48
CA ILE A 389 3.91 16.35 -12.30
C ILE A 389 3.29 17.73 -12.59
N GLU A 390 3.42 18.20 -13.82
CA GLU A 390 2.94 19.49 -14.27
C GLU A 390 1.43 19.51 -14.54
N ARG A 391 0.79 18.36 -14.52
CA ARG A 391 -0.64 18.19 -14.73
C ARG A 391 -1.27 17.55 -13.51
N ASP A 392 -2.56 17.33 -13.58
CA ASP A 392 -3.26 16.56 -12.57
C ASP A 392 -2.66 15.14 -12.51
N TYR A 393 -1.96 14.79 -11.44
CA TYR A 393 -1.40 13.45 -11.14
C TYR A 393 -2.42 12.32 -11.22
N ASN A 394 -3.63 12.67 -11.51
CA ASN A 394 -4.76 11.79 -11.62
C ASN A 394 -4.77 10.90 -12.88
N HIS A 395 -3.78 10.97 -13.73
CA HIS A 395 -3.72 10.18 -14.97
C HIS A 395 -2.75 9.00 -14.94
N PHE A 396 -2.44 8.47 -13.77
CA PHE A 396 -1.75 7.18 -13.72
C PHE A 396 -2.73 6.03 -13.95
N VAL A 397 -2.33 5.04 -14.74
CA VAL A 397 -3.09 3.81 -14.97
C VAL A 397 -2.14 2.62 -15.00
N LEU A 398 -2.48 1.57 -14.26
CA LEU A 398 -1.88 0.24 -14.34
C LEU A 398 -3.01 -0.77 -14.46
N GLU A 399 -2.97 -1.60 -15.50
CA GLU A 399 -4.07 -2.53 -15.74
C GLU A 399 -4.13 -3.62 -14.67
N GLN A 400 -5.34 -3.93 -14.23
CA GLN A 400 -5.62 -4.95 -13.20
C GLN A 400 -5.58 -6.35 -13.83
N THR A 401 -4.46 -6.69 -14.45
CA THR A 401 -4.26 -7.95 -15.17
C THR A 401 -2.93 -8.60 -14.82
N TYR A 402 -2.80 -9.88 -15.18
CA TYR A 402 -1.50 -10.55 -15.16
C TYR A 402 -0.51 -9.84 -16.10
N LEU A 403 0.77 -10.08 -15.87
CA LEU A 403 1.89 -9.42 -16.53
C LEU A 403 2.02 -7.94 -16.15
N SER A 404 1.12 -7.44 -15.31
CA SER A 404 1.14 -6.05 -14.80
C SER A 404 1.23 -5.01 -15.92
N GLN A 405 0.64 -5.33 -17.08
CA GLN A 405 0.68 -4.47 -18.26
C GLN A 405 -0.28 -3.30 -18.10
N GLY A 406 0.10 -2.15 -18.62
CA GLY A 406 -0.77 -0.98 -18.75
C GLY A 406 -0.46 -0.19 -20.00
N ASN A 407 -1.38 0.70 -20.37
CA ASN A 407 -1.21 1.63 -21.47
C ASN A 407 -0.33 2.79 -21.00
N SER A 408 0.92 2.82 -21.43
CA SER A 408 1.82 3.93 -21.19
C SER A 408 1.38 5.16 -22.01
N HIS A 409 1.82 6.36 -21.60
CA HIS A 409 1.74 7.53 -22.44
C HIS A 409 2.65 7.38 -23.66
N PHE A 410 2.19 7.80 -24.81
CA PHE A 410 2.98 7.76 -26.05
C PHE A 410 4.35 8.42 -25.90
N ARG A 411 4.40 9.61 -25.28
CA ARG A 411 5.66 10.31 -24.97
C ARG A 411 6.60 9.47 -24.11
N ASP A 412 6.07 8.91 -23.01
CA ASP A 412 6.87 8.14 -22.05
C ASP A 412 7.41 6.85 -22.69
N VAL A 413 6.59 6.18 -23.50
CA VAL A 413 7.01 5.00 -24.27
C VAL A 413 8.15 5.34 -25.22
N ASN A 414 8.03 6.41 -25.98
CA ASN A 414 9.10 6.85 -26.90
C ASN A 414 10.40 7.17 -26.19
N GLN A 415 10.33 7.82 -25.02
CA GLN A 415 11.51 8.16 -24.25
C GLN A 415 12.18 6.93 -23.62
N ASN A 416 11.40 6.03 -23.06
CA ASN A 416 11.94 4.93 -22.24
C ASN A 416 12.26 3.68 -23.05
N ARG A 417 11.62 3.44 -24.20
CA ARG A 417 11.90 2.27 -25.07
C ARG A 417 13.03 2.49 -26.07
N ARG A 418 13.48 3.71 -26.28
CA ARG A 418 14.56 3.99 -27.23
C ARG A 418 15.88 3.30 -26.89
N ASN A 419 16.11 2.99 -25.62
CA ASN A 419 17.33 2.35 -25.14
C ASN A 419 17.20 0.82 -25.02
N ASP A 420 16.03 0.25 -25.26
CA ASP A 420 15.77 -1.19 -25.09
C ASP A 420 16.76 -2.06 -25.88
N VAL A 421 17.11 -1.66 -27.09
CA VAL A 421 18.05 -2.39 -27.98
C VAL A 421 19.44 -2.56 -27.37
N TRP A 422 19.85 -1.69 -26.44
CA TRP A 422 21.13 -1.78 -25.75
C TRP A 422 21.13 -2.89 -24.69
N PHE A 423 20.01 -3.10 -24.03
CA PHE A 423 19.85 -4.11 -23.00
C PHE A 423 19.28 -5.42 -23.55
N ASN A 424 18.49 -5.33 -24.61
CA ASN A 424 17.80 -6.44 -25.27
C ASN A 424 17.98 -6.34 -26.79
N PRO A 425 19.14 -6.71 -27.36
CA PRO A 425 19.40 -6.60 -28.80
C PRO A 425 18.40 -7.32 -29.70
N GLU A 426 17.70 -8.32 -29.13
CA GLU A 426 16.66 -9.06 -29.86
C GLU A 426 15.43 -8.23 -30.23
N ILE A 427 15.29 -7.01 -29.71
CA ILE A 427 14.21 -6.08 -30.07
C ILE A 427 14.42 -5.55 -31.48
N GLU A 428 15.70 -5.38 -31.91
CA GLU A 428 16.06 -4.89 -33.22
C GLU A 428 15.38 -3.54 -33.53
N ASP A 429 14.75 -3.41 -34.68
CA ASP A 429 14.05 -2.20 -35.14
C ASP A 429 12.57 -2.12 -34.75
N ARG A 430 12.08 -3.06 -33.94
CA ARG A 430 10.65 -3.20 -33.62
C ARG A 430 10.02 -1.91 -33.08
N ASN A 431 10.70 -1.19 -32.20
CA ASN A 431 10.18 0.06 -31.65
C ASN A 431 10.08 1.14 -32.71
N ILE A 432 11.05 1.21 -33.62
CA ILE A 432 11.03 2.15 -34.76
C ILE A 432 9.81 1.86 -35.64
N ILE A 433 9.64 0.61 -36.06
CA ILE A 433 8.53 0.18 -36.89
C ILE A 433 7.19 0.49 -36.23
N MET A 434 7.05 0.16 -34.94
CA MET A 434 5.82 0.40 -34.19
C MET A 434 5.44 1.88 -34.18
N PHE A 435 6.39 2.77 -33.86
CA PHE A 435 6.12 4.19 -33.77
C PHE A 435 5.86 4.85 -35.13
N PHE A 436 6.59 4.46 -36.17
CA PHE A 436 6.37 4.97 -37.52
C PHE A 436 5.02 4.51 -38.08
N ASN A 437 4.58 3.30 -37.77
CA ASN A 437 3.26 2.79 -38.19
C ASN A 437 2.08 3.53 -37.51
N LEU A 438 2.32 4.27 -36.42
CA LEU A 438 1.29 5.09 -35.75
C LEU A 438 1.13 6.47 -36.39
N ILE A 439 2.04 6.89 -37.30
CA ILE A 439 1.94 8.17 -37.96
C ILE A 439 0.75 8.14 -38.94
N GLN A 440 -0.19 9.03 -38.75
CA GLN A 440 -1.37 9.17 -39.59
C GLN A 440 -1.01 9.86 -40.91
N THR A 441 -1.91 9.79 -41.89
CA THR A 441 -1.69 10.41 -43.24
C THR A 441 -1.59 11.92 -43.18
N ASP A 442 -2.08 12.56 -42.16
CA ASP A 442 -1.94 14.01 -41.89
C ASP A 442 -0.64 14.37 -41.16
N GLY A 443 0.21 13.36 -40.86
CA GLY A 443 1.49 13.53 -40.18
C GLY A 443 1.41 13.60 -38.66
N PHE A 444 0.24 13.45 -38.08
CA PHE A 444 0.09 13.40 -36.61
C PHE A 444 0.24 11.98 -36.06
N ASN A 445 0.73 11.88 -34.83
CA ASN A 445 0.64 10.68 -34.02
C ASN A 445 -0.61 10.74 -33.13
N PRO A 446 -1.30 9.61 -32.90
CA PRO A 446 -2.47 9.55 -32.04
C PRO A 446 -2.15 9.86 -30.56
#